data_e8840f4585d1d9ed026d285d816a22fe
#
_entry.id   e8840f4585d1d9ed026d285d816a22fe
#
_cell.length_a   1.000
_cell.length_b   1.000
_cell.length_c   1.000
_cell.angle_alpha   90.00
_cell.angle_beta   90.00
_cell.angle_gamma   90.00
#
_symmetry.space_group_name_H-M   'P 1'
#
loop_
_entity.id
_entity.type
_entity.pdbx_description
1 polymer ?
#
loop_
_entity_poly.entity_id
_entity_poly.type
_entity_poly.pdbx_seq_one_letter_code
_entity_poly.pdbx_strand_id
1 'polypeptide(L)'
;MRFADSNFSSDGSGNLVAREGEHVETAWQLHIYATRHNVHITVVRPPNWYHPQTGKRYPEKGDNRTVALSLAAGNLGFRKSGRKHYDSAFQLASYVMGRMQESGMNAWIRELEVFLRGFGAGREAVTKALLGTEGRYLRGKVVKVSDATRLKFGGTRSKKPRRLG
;
A
#
# COMPACT_ATOMS: atom_id res chain seq x y z
N MET A 1 31.70 7.50 -9.25
CA MET A 1 31.20 7.20 -10.60
C MET A 1 29.69 7.32 -10.56
N ARG A 2 29.12 8.39 -11.12
CA ARG A 2 27.66 8.57 -11.22
C ARG A 2 27.23 7.85 -12.49
N PHE A 3 26.50 6.76 -12.36
CA PHE A 3 25.73 6.24 -13.49
C PHE A 3 24.56 7.19 -13.68
N ALA A 4 24.69 8.08 -14.66
CA ALA A 4 23.57 8.84 -15.18
C ALA A 4 22.71 7.83 -15.94
N ASP A 5 21.59 7.39 -15.34
CA ASP A 5 20.55 6.68 -16.08
C ASP A 5 20.08 7.63 -17.18
N SER A 6 20.41 7.28 -18.42
CA SER A 6 20.22 8.13 -19.60
C SER A 6 18.76 8.47 -19.92
N ASN A 7 17.82 7.91 -19.18
CA ASN A 7 16.38 7.98 -19.42
C ASN A 7 15.64 8.98 -18.51
N PHE A 8 16.34 9.65 -17.58
CA PHE A 8 15.72 10.59 -16.66
C PHE A 8 16.41 11.95 -16.71
N SER A 9 15.62 13.01 -16.64
CA SER A 9 16.08 14.37 -16.34
C SER A 9 15.53 14.79 -14.97
N SER A 10 16.28 15.57 -14.19
CA SER A 10 15.76 16.17 -12.97
C SER A 10 14.98 17.44 -13.32
N ASP A 11 13.74 17.55 -12.81
CA ASP A 11 13.11 18.85 -12.71
C ASP A 11 13.86 19.67 -11.63
N GLY A 12 13.73 20.99 -11.65
CA GLY A 12 14.41 21.88 -10.69
C GLY A 12 14.03 21.63 -9.22
N SER A 13 13.13 20.69 -8.93
CA SER A 13 12.72 20.26 -7.58
C SER A 13 13.41 18.95 -7.13
N GLY A 14 14.34 18.42 -7.92
CA GLY A 14 15.06 17.18 -7.61
C GLY A 14 14.30 15.90 -7.90
N ASN A 15 13.13 15.98 -8.52
CA ASN A 15 12.40 14.80 -8.98
C ASN A 15 12.93 14.35 -10.34
N LEU A 16 13.09 13.04 -10.51
CA LEU A 16 13.37 12.47 -11.82
C LEU A 16 12.10 12.48 -12.67
N VAL A 17 12.16 13.18 -13.79
CA VAL A 17 11.08 13.23 -14.77
C VAL A 17 11.47 12.35 -15.96
N ALA A 18 10.53 11.53 -16.44
CA ALA A 18 10.73 10.77 -17.66
C ALA A 18 10.97 11.71 -18.85
N ARG A 19 11.84 11.31 -19.74
CA ARG A 19 11.96 11.98 -21.04
C ARG A 19 10.65 11.81 -21.82
N GLU A 20 10.32 12.79 -22.64
CA GLU A 20 9.09 12.76 -23.46
C GLU A 20 8.93 11.40 -24.16
N GLY A 21 7.82 10.72 -23.85
CA GLY A 21 7.45 9.40 -24.39
C GLY A 21 7.55 8.22 -23.42
N GLU A 22 8.18 8.32 -22.24
CA GLU A 22 8.21 7.26 -21.25
C GLU A 22 7.22 7.53 -20.10
N HIS A 23 6.29 6.63 -19.91
CA HIS A 23 5.34 6.69 -18.79
C HIS A 23 6.01 6.12 -17.53
N VAL A 24 6.55 6.99 -16.67
CA VAL A 24 7.09 6.58 -15.38
C VAL A 24 5.95 6.39 -14.38
N GLU A 25 5.84 5.20 -13.83
CA GLU A 25 4.89 4.92 -12.74
C GLU A 25 5.34 5.63 -11.46
N THR A 26 4.69 6.74 -11.13
CA THR A 26 4.97 7.54 -9.92
C THR A 26 4.02 7.22 -8.76
N ALA A 27 2.90 6.55 -9.03
CA ALA A 27 1.88 6.27 -8.04
C ALA A 27 2.34 5.27 -6.98
N TRP A 28 2.12 5.61 -5.71
CA TRP A 28 2.23 4.69 -4.59
C TRP A 28 1.04 3.74 -4.58
N GLN A 29 1.21 2.57 -4.00
CA GLN A 29 0.14 1.58 -3.92
C GLN A 29 -0.19 1.24 -2.47
N LEU A 30 -1.48 1.25 -2.14
CA LEU A 30 -2.03 0.78 -0.89
C LEU A 30 -2.79 -0.52 -1.13
N HIS A 31 -2.22 -1.63 -0.73
CA HIS A 31 -2.84 -2.94 -0.84
C HIS A 31 -3.56 -3.30 0.45
N ILE A 32 -4.84 -3.57 0.36
CA ILE A 32 -5.72 -3.98 1.46
C ILE A 32 -6.16 -5.41 1.19
N TYR A 33 -5.62 -6.35 1.95
CA TYR A 33 -5.97 -7.76 1.82
C TYR A 33 -6.82 -8.20 3.01
N ALA A 34 -8.13 -8.25 2.80
CA ALA A 34 -9.13 -8.61 3.79
C ALA A 34 -9.55 -10.07 3.59
N THR A 35 -9.07 -10.96 4.46
CA THR A 35 -9.51 -12.35 4.51
C THR A 35 -10.60 -12.53 5.55
N ARG A 36 -11.23 -13.72 5.55
CA ARG A 36 -12.20 -14.09 6.59
C ARG A 36 -11.63 -14.02 8.02
N HIS A 37 -10.33 -14.21 8.19
CA HIS A 37 -9.71 -14.36 9.52
C HIS A 37 -8.64 -13.29 9.83
N ASN A 38 -8.31 -12.42 8.91
CA ASN A 38 -7.28 -11.41 9.14
C ASN A 38 -7.37 -10.27 8.11
N VAL A 39 -6.71 -9.17 8.43
CA VAL A 39 -6.53 -8.05 7.52
C VAL A 39 -5.04 -7.70 7.45
N HIS A 40 -4.56 -7.47 6.24
CA HIS A 40 -3.22 -6.99 5.96
C HIS A 40 -3.29 -5.70 5.17
N ILE A 41 -2.50 -4.71 5.57
CA ILE A 41 -2.36 -3.45 4.85
C ILE A 41 -0.89 -3.29 4.50
N THR A 42 -0.61 -3.09 3.21
CA THR A 42 0.75 -2.95 2.69
C THR A 42 0.84 -1.70 1.84
N VAL A 43 1.80 -0.85 2.15
CA VAL A 43 2.13 0.35 1.38
C VAL A 43 3.37 0.07 0.55
N VAL A 44 3.28 0.32 -0.74
CA VAL A 44 4.33 -0.02 -1.72
C VAL A 44 4.78 1.26 -2.43
N ARG A 45 6.09 1.44 -2.55
CA ARG A 45 6.70 2.55 -3.27
C ARG A 45 6.61 2.33 -4.78
N PRO A 46 6.61 3.40 -5.57
CA PRO A 46 6.80 3.27 -7.01
C PRO A 46 8.18 2.65 -7.35
N PRO A 47 8.35 2.12 -8.56
CA PRO A 47 9.66 1.67 -9.02
C PRO A 47 10.61 2.87 -9.08
N ASN A 48 11.91 2.60 -8.87
CA ASN A 48 12.96 3.63 -8.94
C ASN A 48 12.75 4.87 -8.07
N TRP A 49 12.14 4.69 -6.90
CA TRP A 49 11.86 5.78 -5.99
C TRP A 49 13.10 6.16 -5.17
N TYR A 50 13.37 7.47 -5.08
CA TYR A 50 14.46 8.04 -4.29
C TYR A 50 13.91 8.69 -3.03
N HIS A 51 14.52 8.38 -1.90
CA HIS A 51 14.12 8.98 -0.62
C HIS A 51 14.56 10.47 -0.59
N PRO A 52 13.62 11.42 -0.42
CA PRO A 52 13.93 12.85 -0.57
C PRO A 52 15.02 13.38 0.38
N GLN A 53 15.08 12.84 1.60
CA GLN A 53 16.03 13.32 2.62
C GLN A 53 17.38 12.62 2.56
N THR A 54 17.40 11.32 2.26
CA THR A 54 18.62 10.49 2.32
C THR A 54 19.25 10.26 0.94
N GLY A 55 18.52 10.56 -0.15
CA GLY A 55 18.93 10.26 -1.51
C GLY A 55 19.06 8.77 -1.83
N LYS A 56 18.64 7.90 -0.92
CA LYS A 56 18.72 6.45 -1.12
C LYS A 56 17.67 5.98 -2.12
N ARG A 57 18.12 5.19 -3.12
CA ARG A 57 17.24 4.58 -4.12
C ARG A 57 16.56 3.33 -3.56
N TYR A 58 15.29 3.13 -3.92
CA TYR A 58 14.52 1.92 -3.63
C TYR A 58 13.85 1.41 -4.92
N PRO A 59 14.13 0.17 -5.35
CA PRO A 59 15.06 -0.80 -4.76
C PRO A 59 16.53 -0.42 -5.00
N GLU A 60 17.43 -0.97 -4.21
CA GLU A 60 18.88 -0.77 -4.41
C GLU A 60 19.36 -1.41 -5.73
N LYS A 61 18.72 -2.49 -6.16
CA LYS A 61 18.98 -3.20 -7.42
C LYS A 61 17.68 -3.51 -8.14
N GLY A 62 17.67 -3.37 -9.46
CA GLY A 62 16.51 -3.61 -10.32
C GLY A 62 15.46 -2.48 -10.26
N ASP A 63 14.34 -2.68 -10.95
CA ASP A 63 13.29 -1.67 -11.15
C ASP A 63 11.93 -2.11 -10.55
N ASN A 64 11.96 -3.02 -9.62
CA ASN A 64 10.74 -3.53 -8.97
C ASN A 64 10.23 -2.56 -7.90
N ARG A 65 8.93 -2.59 -7.67
CA ARG A 65 8.32 -1.88 -6.54
C ARG A 65 8.79 -2.45 -5.20
N THR A 66 8.99 -1.61 -4.19
CA THR A 66 9.42 -2.03 -2.85
C THR A 66 8.37 -1.72 -1.80
N VAL A 67 8.28 -2.60 -0.80
CA VAL A 67 7.39 -2.39 0.35
C VAL A 67 7.95 -1.30 1.26
N ALA A 68 7.13 -0.30 1.56
CA ALA A 68 7.46 0.75 2.53
C ALA A 68 7.01 0.38 3.94
N LEU A 69 5.79 -0.15 4.06
CA LEU A 69 5.17 -0.54 5.32
C LEU A 69 4.28 -1.74 5.07
N SER A 70 4.32 -2.75 5.93
CA SER A 70 3.40 -3.89 5.87
C SER A 70 3.00 -4.29 7.28
N LEU A 71 1.71 -4.22 7.58
CA LEU A 71 1.14 -4.52 8.89
C LEU A 71 -0.12 -5.38 8.76
N ALA A 72 -0.36 -6.17 9.80
CA ALA A 72 -1.56 -6.98 9.93
C ALA A 72 -2.19 -6.77 11.30
N ALA A 73 -3.45 -7.19 11.49
CA ALA A 73 -4.14 -7.06 12.77
C ALA A 73 -3.37 -7.73 13.94
N GLY A 74 -2.61 -8.78 13.65
CA GLY A 74 -1.74 -9.43 14.65
C GLY A 74 -0.62 -8.55 15.19
N ASN A 75 -0.15 -7.56 14.44
CA ASN A 75 0.90 -6.63 14.86
C ASN A 75 0.41 -5.64 15.95
N LEU A 76 -0.91 -5.38 16.00
CA LEU A 76 -1.55 -4.56 17.04
C LEU A 76 -1.94 -5.37 18.28
N GLY A 77 -1.52 -6.63 18.38
CA GLY A 77 -1.85 -7.48 19.52
C GLY A 77 -3.15 -8.26 19.40
N PHE A 78 -3.94 -8.07 18.34
CA PHE A 78 -5.13 -8.89 18.14
C PHE A 78 -4.76 -10.36 17.89
N ARG A 79 -5.37 -11.27 18.63
CA ARG A 79 -5.08 -12.71 18.58
C ARG A 79 -6.29 -13.52 18.16
N LYS A 80 -6.04 -14.72 17.63
CA LYS A 80 -7.06 -15.72 17.29
C LYS A 80 -8.25 -15.11 16.54
N SER A 81 -9.46 -15.21 17.07
CA SER A 81 -10.68 -14.69 16.45
C SER A 81 -10.76 -13.15 16.44
N GLY A 82 -10.07 -12.46 17.34
CA GLY A 82 -10.08 -10.99 17.40
C GLY A 82 -9.58 -10.29 16.13
N ARG A 83 -8.76 -10.97 15.31
CA ARG A 83 -8.21 -10.42 14.07
C ARG A 83 -9.21 -10.28 12.92
N LYS A 84 -10.38 -10.93 13.01
CA LYS A 84 -11.38 -10.97 11.94
C LYS A 84 -12.43 -9.86 12.01
N HIS A 85 -12.51 -9.17 13.16
CA HIS A 85 -13.56 -8.19 13.42
C HIS A 85 -13.34 -6.87 12.69
N TYR A 86 -14.43 -6.17 12.42
CA TYR A 86 -14.44 -4.84 11.85
C TYR A 86 -13.57 -3.87 12.67
N ASP A 87 -13.73 -3.86 13.99
CA ASP A 87 -13.01 -2.94 14.89
C ASP A 87 -11.49 -3.13 14.82
N SER A 88 -11.01 -4.37 14.79
CA SER A 88 -9.58 -4.64 14.66
C SER A 88 -9.00 -4.16 13.34
N ALA A 89 -9.78 -4.27 12.27
CA ALA A 89 -9.39 -3.77 10.95
C ALA A 89 -9.40 -2.25 10.88
N PHE A 90 -10.38 -1.59 11.51
CA PHE A 90 -10.45 -0.14 11.61
C PHE A 90 -9.29 0.42 12.41
N GLN A 91 -8.98 -0.17 13.57
CA GLN A 91 -7.82 0.21 14.39
C GLN A 91 -6.50 0.01 13.64
N LEU A 92 -6.37 -1.10 12.87
CA LEU A 92 -5.20 -1.31 12.02
C LEU A 92 -5.07 -0.20 10.96
N ALA A 93 -6.16 0.17 10.32
CA ALA A 93 -6.16 1.23 9.30
C ALA A 93 -5.75 2.58 9.92
N SER A 94 -6.34 2.96 11.05
CA SER A 94 -6.00 4.18 11.79
C SER A 94 -4.51 4.20 12.17
N TYR A 95 -4.00 3.09 12.68
CA TYR A 95 -2.59 2.95 13.05
C TYR A 95 -1.66 3.07 11.83
N VAL A 96 -1.99 2.41 10.71
CA VAL A 96 -1.19 2.50 9.46
C VAL A 96 -1.15 3.95 8.96
N MET A 97 -2.29 4.63 8.91
CA MET A 97 -2.37 6.02 8.45
C MET A 97 -1.62 6.97 9.38
N GLY A 98 -1.70 6.76 10.69
CA GLY A 98 -0.90 7.48 11.69
C GLY A 98 0.60 7.27 11.48
N ARG A 99 1.04 6.03 11.29
CA ARG A 99 2.45 5.70 11.00
C ARG A 99 2.95 6.32 9.70
N MET A 100 2.11 6.36 8.66
CA MET A 100 2.44 7.04 7.40
C MET A 100 2.61 8.55 7.59
N GLN A 101 1.81 9.15 8.47
CA GLN A 101 1.93 10.57 8.82
C GLN A 101 3.20 10.84 9.64
N GLU A 102 3.45 10.07 10.70
CA GLU A 102 4.64 10.19 11.56
C GLU A 102 5.94 10.03 10.78
N SER A 103 5.99 9.11 9.83
CA SER A 103 7.16 8.88 8.97
C SER A 103 7.33 9.90 7.84
N GLY A 104 6.41 10.84 7.68
CA GLY A 104 6.43 11.82 6.60
C GLY A 104 6.04 11.28 5.23
N MET A 105 5.66 10.01 5.10
CA MET A 105 5.26 9.42 3.81
C MET A 105 4.13 10.18 3.13
N ASN A 106 3.22 10.75 3.91
CA ASN A 106 2.12 11.55 3.37
C ASN A 106 2.59 12.73 2.53
N ALA A 107 3.75 13.33 2.83
CA ALA A 107 4.31 14.42 2.04
C ALA A 107 4.87 13.92 0.70
N TRP A 108 5.41 12.71 0.67
CA TRP A 108 6.05 12.14 -0.53
C TRP A 108 5.06 11.50 -1.49
N ILE A 109 3.92 11.05 -0.98
CA ILE A 109 2.86 10.47 -1.80
C ILE A 109 2.14 11.61 -2.52
N ARG A 110 2.26 11.67 -3.85
CA ARG A 110 1.48 12.58 -4.72
C ARG A 110 0.24 11.89 -5.22
N GLU A 111 0.39 10.67 -5.72
CA GLU A 111 -0.66 9.82 -6.27
C GLU A 111 -0.69 8.49 -5.53
N LEU A 112 -1.88 8.01 -5.23
CA LEU A 112 -2.12 6.77 -4.50
C LEU A 112 -3.12 5.89 -5.26
N GLU A 113 -2.70 4.68 -5.59
CA GLU A 113 -3.58 3.63 -6.07
C GLU A 113 -3.98 2.72 -4.90
N VAL A 114 -5.26 2.42 -4.80
CA VAL A 114 -5.80 1.53 -3.75
C VAL A 114 -6.22 0.21 -4.37
N PHE A 115 -5.68 -0.89 -3.85
CA PHE A 115 -6.01 -2.24 -4.28
C PHE A 115 -6.73 -2.99 -3.15
N LEU A 116 -7.99 -3.34 -3.41
CA LEU A 116 -8.85 -4.08 -2.50
C LEU A 116 -8.84 -5.55 -2.88
N ARG A 117 -8.42 -6.44 -1.98
CA ARG A 117 -8.35 -7.88 -2.20
C ARG A 117 -9.09 -8.63 -1.11
N GLY A 118 -9.99 -9.51 -1.51
CA GLY A 118 -10.82 -10.30 -0.60
C GLY A 118 -12.07 -9.55 -0.11
N PHE A 119 -12.94 -10.25 0.58
CA PHE A 119 -14.26 -9.77 1.01
C PHE A 119 -14.48 -9.92 2.53
N GLY A 120 -13.41 -9.98 3.31
CA GLY A 120 -13.52 -9.98 4.78
C GLY A 120 -14.02 -8.63 5.32
N ALA A 121 -14.45 -8.60 6.59
CA ALA A 121 -14.94 -7.39 7.27
C ALA A 121 -13.95 -6.22 7.21
N GLY A 122 -12.66 -6.52 7.09
CA GLY A 122 -11.62 -5.50 6.97
C GLY A 122 -11.70 -4.65 5.70
N ARG A 123 -12.29 -5.16 4.62
CA ARG A 123 -12.45 -4.38 3.39
C ARG A 123 -13.27 -3.12 3.64
N GLU A 124 -14.43 -3.27 4.25
CA GLU A 124 -15.31 -2.14 4.58
C GLU A 124 -14.69 -1.22 5.63
N ALA A 125 -14.12 -1.81 6.69
CA ALA A 125 -13.51 -1.04 7.78
C ALA A 125 -12.37 -0.13 7.30
N VAL A 126 -11.45 -0.66 6.49
CA VAL A 126 -10.32 0.12 5.96
C VAL A 126 -10.79 1.16 4.96
N THR A 127 -11.78 0.85 4.12
CA THR A 127 -12.37 1.82 3.19
C THR A 127 -13.01 2.98 3.95
N LYS A 128 -13.78 2.71 5.00
CA LYS A 128 -14.37 3.77 5.84
C LYS A 128 -13.32 4.59 6.56
N ALA A 129 -12.25 3.97 7.07
CA ALA A 129 -11.15 4.71 7.70
C ALA A 129 -10.43 5.63 6.69
N LEU A 130 -10.20 5.15 5.46
CA LEU A 130 -9.57 5.95 4.40
C LEU A 130 -10.43 7.16 4.00
N LEU A 131 -11.74 6.99 3.93
CA LEU A 131 -12.68 8.08 3.62
C LEU A 131 -12.94 8.99 4.81
N GLY A 132 -12.72 8.52 6.03
CA GLY A 132 -12.94 9.23 7.27
C GLY A 132 -11.86 10.24 7.63
N THR A 133 -11.81 10.59 8.92
CA THR A 133 -10.86 11.55 9.51
C THR A 133 -9.43 11.05 9.46
N GLU A 134 -9.24 9.74 9.65
CA GLU A 134 -7.93 9.08 9.65
C GLU A 134 -7.24 9.21 8.29
N GLY A 135 -8.01 9.05 7.21
CA GLY A 135 -7.52 9.10 5.84
C GLY A 135 -7.48 10.50 5.20
N ARG A 136 -7.79 11.58 5.93
CA ARG A 136 -7.93 12.93 5.37
C ARG A 136 -6.74 13.41 4.53
N TYR A 137 -5.53 13.03 4.90
CA TYR A 137 -4.30 13.42 4.18
C TYR A 137 -4.03 12.57 2.93
N LEU A 138 -4.69 11.41 2.80
CA LEU A 138 -4.50 10.46 1.71
C LEU A 138 -5.65 10.44 0.71
N ARG A 139 -6.90 10.62 1.18
CA ARG A 139 -8.09 10.49 0.32
C ARG A 139 -8.07 11.39 -0.91
N GLY A 140 -7.55 12.61 -0.79
CA GLY A 140 -7.42 13.55 -1.91
C GLY A 140 -6.34 13.18 -2.92
N LYS A 141 -5.49 12.21 -2.61
CA LYS A 141 -4.41 11.71 -3.47
C LYS A 141 -4.75 10.39 -4.15
N VAL A 142 -5.90 9.81 -3.83
CA VAL A 142 -6.36 8.55 -4.44
C VAL A 142 -6.79 8.85 -5.88
N VAL A 143 -6.05 8.30 -6.83
CA VAL A 143 -6.33 8.44 -8.27
C VAL A 143 -7.04 7.23 -8.84
N LYS A 144 -6.85 6.05 -8.21
CA LYS A 144 -7.42 4.80 -8.72
C LYS A 144 -7.77 3.86 -7.57
N VAL A 145 -8.91 3.20 -7.68
CA VAL A 145 -9.32 2.10 -6.80
C VAL A 145 -9.58 0.87 -7.65
N SER A 146 -8.92 -0.23 -7.34
CA SER A 146 -9.02 -1.48 -8.11
C SER A 146 -9.36 -2.65 -7.19
N ASP A 147 -10.18 -3.58 -7.69
CA ASP A 147 -10.36 -4.88 -7.05
C ASP A 147 -9.26 -5.83 -7.55
N ALA A 148 -8.48 -6.36 -6.62
CA ALA A 148 -7.40 -7.31 -6.90
C ALA A 148 -7.71 -8.71 -6.34
N THR A 149 -8.98 -9.04 -6.12
CA THR A 149 -9.40 -10.34 -5.62
C THR A 149 -9.10 -11.41 -6.65
N ARG A 150 -8.29 -12.40 -6.27
CA ARG A 150 -7.94 -13.51 -7.15
C ARG A 150 -9.08 -14.51 -7.21
N LEU A 151 -9.58 -14.76 -8.41
CA LEU A 151 -10.59 -15.75 -8.71
C LEU A 151 -9.96 -16.86 -9.56
N LYS A 152 -10.28 -18.10 -9.26
CA LYS A 152 -9.90 -19.23 -10.12
C LYS A 152 -11.09 -19.69 -10.96
N PHE A 153 -10.81 -20.10 -12.18
CA PHE A 153 -11.80 -20.64 -13.11
C PHE A 153 -11.89 -22.17 -12.96
N GLY A 154 -12.51 -22.65 -11.85
CA GLY A 154 -12.45 -24.06 -11.50
C GLY A 154 -11.07 -24.45 -10.94
N GLY A 155 -10.41 -25.45 -11.51
CA GLY A 155 -9.09 -25.92 -11.11
C GLY A 155 -9.12 -26.89 -9.92
N THR A 156 -7.98 -27.05 -9.25
CA THR A 156 -7.83 -28.01 -8.15
C THR A 156 -8.67 -27.61 -6.92
N ARG A 157 -9.09 -28.63 -6.14
CA ARG A 157 -9.83 -28.42 -4.90
C ARG A 157 -9.04 -27.53 -3.93
N SER A 158 -9.71 -26.53 -3.37
CA SER A 158 -9.12 -25.66 -2.36
C SER A 158 -8.89 -26.39 -1.05
N LYS A 159 -7.92 -25.94 -0.26
CA LYS A 159 -7.71 -26.42 1.10
C LYS A 159 -8.97 -26.19 1.95
N LYS A 160 -9.26 -27.13 2.85
CA LYS A 160 -10.33 -26.99 3.82
C LYS A 160 -10.14 -25.68 4.62
N PRO A 161 -11.20 -24.85 4.77
CA PRO A 161 -11.10 -23.63 5.55
C PRO A 161 -10.69 -23.91 7.00
N ARG A 162 -9.83 -23.07 7.56
CA ARG A 162 -9.47 -23.16 8.99
C ARG A 162 -10.65 -22.75 9.86
N ARG A 163 -10.91 -23.52 10.90
CA ARG A 163 -11.97 -23.27 11.88
C ARG A 163 -11.41 -22.39 13.01
N LEU A 164 -11.29 -21.10 12.76
CA LEU A 164 -10.77 -20.11 13.69
C LEU A 164 -11.93 -19.28 14.24
N GLY A 165 -12.42 -19.68 15.38
CA GLY A 165 -13.33 -18.93 16.24
C GLY A 165 -14.56 -18.29 15.62
#